data_1b8d8f7cc9ab8822a959752f35a773d0
#
_entry.id   1b8d8f7cc9ab8822a959752f35a773d0
#
_cell.length_a   1.000
_cell.length_b   1.000
_cell.length_c   1.000
_cell.angle_alpha   90.00
_cell.angle_beta   90.00
_cell.angle_gamma   90.00
#
_symmetry.space_group_name_H-M   'P 1'
#
loop_
_entity.id
_entity.type
_entity.pdbx_description
1 polymer ?
#
loop_
_entity_poly.entity_id
_entity_poly.type
_entity_poly.pdbx_seq_one_letter_code
_entity_poly.pdbx_strand_id
1 'polypeptide(L)'
;MTTTRNAAVAPARNTRRFYVAGLGQWSGMTPERPAILASVQGDYGGGRVESEQGGIVLRTGRLSLLPLTGLDEAEHARASRNAEDALRDTRAAEPQWQEHGFGPWAIRDKRDDSFLGCAELRFAGEGIEGIAADEVEAGWWVTEERRNEGIATEAMEAAIDDLWSRTDVQTITAYIDEGQNEPSRRVAAKLGFAVRSPGRGRSGEPMTVYTLRRDDWLRRL
;
A
#
# COMPACT_ATOMS: atom_id res chain seq x y z
N MET A 1 41.04 -40.10 18.25
CA MET A 1 39.90 -39.30 18.77
C MET A 1 39.64 -38.17 17.78
N THR A 2 38.69 -38.38 16.87
CA THR A 2 38.43 -37.47 15.74
C THR A 2 37.11 -36.76 16.03
N THR A 3 37.19 -35.46 16.28
CA THR A 3 36.03 -34.64 16.61
C THR A 3 35.39 -34.15 15.32
N THR A 4 34.23 -34.69 14.97
CA THR A 4 33.40 -34.29 13.86
C THR A 4 32.67 -32.99 14.22
N ARG A 5 32.97 -31.88 13.52
CA ARG A 5 32.20 -30.64 13.61
C ARG A 5 30.91 -30.78 12.82
N ASN A 6 29.79 -30.66 13.51
CA ASN A 6 28.45 -30.49 12.90
C ASN A 6 28.37 -29.10 12.24
N ALA A 7 28.26 -29.09 10.95
CA ALA A 7 27.92 -27.89 10.18
C ALA A 7 26.41 -27.65 10.30
N ALA A 8 26.00 -26.52 10.89
CA ALA A 8 24.63 -26.07 10.91
C ALA A 8 24.21 -25.68 9.48
N VAL A 9 23.25 -26.39 8.94
CA VAL A 9 22.60 -26.06 7.66
C VAL A 9 21.69 -24.85 7.90
N ALA A 10 22.02 -23.73 7.27
CA ALA A 10 21.16 -22.56 7.24
C ALA A 10 19.87 -22.89 6.45
N PRO A 11 18.70 -22.40 6.89
CA PRO A 11 17.47 -22.63 6.16
C PRO A 11 17.54 -21.96 4.79
N ALA A 12 17.22 -22.70 3.75
CA ALA A 12 17.13 -22.21 2.37
C ALA A 12 16.09 -21.09 2.29
N ARG A 13 16.51 -19.88 1.96
CA ARG A 13 15.62 -18.78 1.59
C ARG A 13 14.87 -19.22 0.33
N ASN A 14 13.59 -19.52 0.52
CA ASN A 14 12.68 -19.85 -0.57
C ASN A 14 12.28 -18.54 -1.28
N THR A 15 13.17 -18.01 -2.12
CA THR A 15 12.88 -16.91 -3.02
C THR A 15 12.01 -17.43 -4.15
N ARG A 16 10.71 -17.58 -3.90
CA ARG A 16 9.74 -17.66 -4.97
C ARG A 16 9.75 -16.29 -5.68
N ARG A 17 10.42 -16.23 -6.82
CA ARG A 17 10.24 -15.12 -7.77
C ARG A 17 8.79 -15.11 -8.19
N PHE A 18 8.03 -14.18 -7.66
CA PHE A 18 6.71 -13.90 -8.19
C PHE A 18 6.89 -13.13 -9.49
N TYR A 19 6.68 -13.82 -10.59
CA TYR A 19 6.52 -13.14 -11.88
C TYR A 19 5.19 -12.39 -11.82
N VAL A 20 5.25 -11.06 -11.71
CA VAL A 20 4.13 -10.18 -12.06
C VAL A 20 4.07 -10.21 -13.59
N ALA A 21 3.32 -11.15 -14.15
CA ALA A 21 3.03 -11.14 -15.58
C ALA A 21 2.22 -9.86 -15.86
N GLY A 22 2.80 -8.94 -16.65
CA GLY A 22 2.06 -7.80 -17.14
C GLY A 22 2.67 -6.40 -16.95
N LEU A 23 3.82 -6.25 -16.29
CA LEU A 23 4.59 -5.00 -16.42
C LEU A 23 5.43 -5.08 -17.70
N GLY A 24 4.77 -4.95 -18.87
CA GLY A 24 5.42 -4.77 -20.14
C GLY A 24 6.33 -3.56 -20.12
N GLN A 25 7.48 -3.65 -20.79
CA GLN A 25 8.45 -2.57 -20.95
C GLN A 25 7.76 -1.27 -21.40
N TRP A 26 7.66 -0.32 -20.50
CA TRP A 26 7.08 1.01 -20.75
C TRP A 26 8.06 1.98 -21.41
N SER A 27 9.04 1.49 -22.17
CA SER A 27 9.96 2.32 -22.93
C SER A 27 9.32 2.68 -24.28
N GLY A 28 8.73 3.87 -24.38
CA GLY A 28 8.44 4.48 -25.69
C GLY A 28 7.01 4.93 -25.99
N MET A 29 6.13 5.05 -25.00
CA MET A 29 4.79 5.63 -25.25
C MET A 29 4.67 7.03 -24.65
N THR A 30 4.04 7.94 -25.41
CA THR A 30 3.64 9.27 -24.96
C THR A 30 2.81 9.20 -23.67
N PRO A 31 2.87 10.21 -22.77
CA PRO A 31 2.27 10.17 -21.44
C PRO A 31 0.75 10.43 -21.49
N GLU A 32 0.01 9.62 -22.23
CA GLU A 32 -1.44 9.60 -22.14
C GLU A 32 -1.84 8.36 -21.33
N ARG A 33 -2.55 8.58 -20.21
CA ARG A 33 -3.20 7.48 -19.51
C ARG A 33 -4.16 6.82 -20.49
N PRO A 34 -4.00 5.52 -20.73
CA PRO A 34 -5.00 4.81 -21.49
C PRO A 34 -6.36 4.94 -20.78
N ALA A 35 -7.42 5.07 -21.53
CA ALA A 35 -8.80 5.15 -21.03
C ALA A 35 -9.22 3.80 -20.40
N ILE A 36 -8.67 3.51 -19.22
CA ILE A 36 -8.92 2.27 -18.46
C ILE A 36 -10.40 2.16 -18.02
N LEU A 37 -11.13 3.27 -18.09
CA LEU A 37 -12.49 3.37 -17.53
C LEU A 37 -13.62 2.98 -18.49
N ALA A 38 -13.37 2.79 -19.78
CA ALA A 38 -14.46 2.76 -20.76
C ALA A 38 -15.09 1.38 -21.04
N SER A 39 -14.54 0.26 -20.60
CA SER A 39 -14.99 -1.05 -21.12
C SER A 39 -15.33 -2.15 -20.12
N VAL A 40 -15.50 -1.86 -18.81
CA VAL A 40 -15.98 -2.90 -17.88
C VAL A 40 -17.38 -2.58 -17.37
N GLN A 41 -18.39 -2.88 -18.16
CA GLN A 41 -19.77 -3.06 -17.70
C GLN A 41 -19.92 -4.46 -17.13
N GLY A 42 -19.80 -4.58 -15.82
CA GLY A 42 -20.07 -5.78 -15.05
C GLY A 42 -20.38 -5.37 -13.61
N ASP A 43 -21.50 -5.87 -13.09
CA ASP A 43 -21.92 -5.67 -11.70
C ASP A 43 -21.01 -6.51 -10.80
N TYR A 44 -19.84 -5.97 -10.44
CA TYR A 44 -18.86 -6.65 -9.61
C TYR A 44 -18.82 -5.96 -8.24
N GLY A 45 -19.25 -6.66 -7.23
CA GLY A 45 -18.85 -6.43 -5.83
C GLY A 45 -17.31 -6.38 -5.78
N GLY A 46 -16.74 -5.44 -5.00
CA GLY A 46 -15.32 -5.07 -5.01
C GLY A 46 -14.36 -6.25 -5.22
N GLY A 47 -13.35 -6.06 -6.07
CA GLY A 47 -12.37 -7.09 -6.40
C GLY A 47 -11.27 -6.58 -7.32
N ARG A 48 -10.21 -7.41 -7.42
CA ARG A 48 -9.09 -7.22 -8.35
C ARG A 48 -9.56 -7.48 -9.78
N VAL A 49 -9.23 -6.56 -10.69
CA VAL A 49 -9.46 -6.71 -12.13
C VAL A 49 -8.14 -6.47 -12.85
N GLU A 50 -7.80 -7.30 -13.83
CA GLU A 50 -6.73 -6.96 -14.77
C GLU A 50 -7.28 -5.95 -15.80
N SER A 51 -6.54 -4.87 -16.03
CA SER A 51 -6.88 -3.95 -17.11
C SER A 51 -6.61 -4.62 -18.46
N GLU A 52 -7.30 -4.20 -19.52
CA GLU A 52 -7.08 -4.68 -20.90
C GLU A 52 -5.61 -4.54 -21.36
N GLN A 53 -4.80 -3.75 -20.65
CA GLN A 53 -3.38 -3.53 -20.90
C GLN A 53 -2.46 -4.29 -19.95
N GLY A 54 -3.00 -5.26 -19.18
CA GLY A 54 -2.22 -6.13 -18.29
C GLY A 54 -1.82 -5.51 -16.96
N GLY A 55 -2.36 -4.33 -16.58
CA GLY A 55 -2.13 -3.69 -15.29
C GLY A 55 -3.11 -4.16 -14.21
N ILE A 56 -2.70 -4.10 -12.95
CA ILE A 56 -3.55 -4.43 -11.81
C ILE A 56 -4.41 -3.21 -11.46
N VAL A 57 -5.71 -3.40 -11.28
CA VAL A 57 -6.65 -2.38 -10.77
C VAL A 57 -7.51 -3.01 -9.68
N LEU A 58 -7.59 -2.39 -8.52
CA LEU A 58 -8.59 -2.75 -7.51
C LEU A 58 -9.80 -1.84 -7.68
N ARG A 59 -10.98 -2.44 -7.66
CA ARG A 59 -12.24 -1.69 -7.76
C ARG A 59 -13.07 -1.92 -6.52
N THR A 60 -13.58 -0.83 -5.97
CA THR A 60 -14.54 -0.83 -4.86
C THR A 60 -15.88 -0.29 -5.33
N GLY A 61 -16.79 0.03 -4.43
CA GLY A 61 -18.05 0.69 -4.76
C GLY A 61 -17.86 2.04 -5.46
N ARG A 62 -16.90 2.85 -4.99
CA ARG A 62 -16.70 4.25 -5.42
C ARG A 62 -15.34 4.52 -6.05
N LEU A 63 -14.34 3.65 -5.82
CA LEU A 63 -12.94 3.91 -6.09
C LEU A 63 -12.36 2.95 -7.12
N SER A 64 -11.36 3.45 -7.84
CA SER A 64 -10.37 2.64 -8.57
C SER A 64 -9.00 2.88 -7.93
N LEU A 65 -8.30 1.82 -7.56
CA LEU A 65 -6.94 1.89 -7.05
C LEU A 65 -6.01 1.33 -8.12
N LEU A 66 -5.06 2.14 -8.55
CA LEU A 66 -4.03 1.76 -9.51
C LEU A 66 -2.67 1.81 -8.81
N PRO A 67 -1.71 0.95 -9.16
CA PRO A 67 -0.34 1.14 -8.69
C PRO A 67 0.11 2.58 -8.92
N LEU A 68 0.65 3.22 -7.87
CA LEU A 68 1.19 4.59 -8.00
C LEU A 68 2.39 4.55 -8.93
N THR A 69 2.42 5.45 -9.91
CA THR A 69 3.46 5.50 -10.96
C THR A 69 3.90 6.93 -11.22
N GLY A 70 4.95 7.11 -12.03
CA GLY A 70 5.38 8.42 -12.49
C GLY A 70 4.30 9.24 -13.22
N LEU A 71 3.25 8.60 -13.74
CA LEU A 71 2.10 9.28 -14.33
C LEU A 71 1.24 10.05 -13.30
N ASP A 72 1.34 9.67 -12.04
CA ASP A 72 0.63 10.31 -10.92
C ASP A 72 1.43 11.47 -10.29
N GLU A 73 2.70 11.63 -10.67
CA GLU A 73 3.66 12.56 -10.04
C GLU A 73 3.09 13.98 -9.91
N ALA A 74 2.56 14.53 -10.98
CA ALA A 74 2.04 15.90 -10.99
C ALA A 74 0.78 16.08 -10.14
N GLU A 75 -0.12 15.09 -10.13
CA GLU A 75 -1.36 15.14 -9.33
C GLU A 75 -1.03 14.89 -7.86
N HIS A 76 -0.15 13.92 -7.57
CA HIS A 76 0.31 13.61 -6.23
C HIS A 76 1.01 14.81 -5.58
N ALA A 77 1.96 15.45 -6.30
CA ALA A 77 2.66 16.63 -5.80
C ALA A 77 1.72 17.81 -5.53
N ARG A 78 0.72 18.05 -6.39
CA ARG A 78 -0.27 19.12 -6.18
C ARG A 78 -1.21 18.86 -5.00
N ALA A 79 -1.58 17.61 -4.79
CA ALA A 79 -2.53 17.21 -3.76
C ALA A 79 -1.88 16.99 -2.39
N SER A 80 -0.58 16.72 -2.35
CA SER A 80 0.17 16.50 -1.11
C SER A 80 0.47 17.81 -0.40
N ARG A 81 0.57 17.74 0.93
CA ARG A 81 1.07 18.88 1.76
C ARG A 81 2.56 19.15 1.55
N ASN A 82 3.32 18.15 1.13
CA ASN A 82 4.74 18.23 0.83
C ASN A 82 4.99 17.62 -0.55
N ALA A 83 5.22 18.48 -1.54
CA ALA A 83 5.46 18.05 -2.91
C ALA A 83 6.74 17.24 -3.07
N GLU A 84 7.81 17.55 -2.31
CA GLU A 84 9.09 16.82 -2.39
C GLU A 84 8.94 15.39 -1.88
N ASP A 85 8.22 15.20 -0.76
CA ASP A 85 7.91 13.86 -0.25
C ASP A 85 7.06 13.08 -1.26
N ALA A 86 6.03 13.70 -1.83
CA ALA A 86 5.19 13.08 -2.85
C ALA A 86 5.99 12.63 -4.07
N LEU A 87 6.90 13.45 -4.57
CA LEU A 87 7.78 13.10 -5.68
C LEU A 87 8.71 11.94 -5.34
N ARG A 88 9.30 11.95 -4.15
CA ARG A 88 10.14 10.85 -3.67
C ARG A 88 9.34 9.54 -3.57
N ASP A 89 8.15 9.59 -2.96
CA ASP A 89 7.31 8.41 -2.76
C ASP A 89 6.83 7.85 -4.11
N THR A 90 6.45 8.70 -5.06
CA THR A 90 6.09 8.26 -6.42
C THR A 90 7.24 7.57 -7.13
N ARG A 91 8.46 8.09 -7.02
CA ARG A 91 9.66 7.49 -7.64
C ARG A 91 10.05 6.15 -7.00
N ALA A 92 9.78 6.00 -5.70
CA ALA A 92 10.04 4.75 -4.98
C ALA A 92 8.96 3.67 -5.22
N ALA A 93 7.79 4.06 -5.73
CA ALA A 93 6.65 3.16 -5.87
C ALA A 93 6.88 2.07 -6.92
N GLU A 94 7.38 2.43 -8.10
CA GLU A 94 7.57 1.47 -9.21
C GLU A 94 8.58 0.36 -8.86
N PRO A 95 9.78 0.66 -8.34
CA PRO A 95 10.70 -0.37 -7.85
C PRO A 95 10.06 -1.28 -6.78
N GLN A 96 9.31 -0.72 -5.83
CA GLN A 96 8.60 -1.46 -4.79
C GLN A 96 7.62 -2.48 -5.41
N TRP A 97 6.81 -2.06 -6.39
CA TRP A 97 5.89 -2.94 -7.11
C TRP A 97 6.60 -4.04 -7.90
N GLN A 98 7.70 -3.69 -8.58
CA GLN A 98 8.48 -4.65 -9.38
C GLN A 98 9.16 -5.72 -8.52
N GLU A 99 9.70 -5.32 -7.36
CA GLU A 99 10.47 -6.21 -6.51
C GLU A 99 9.59 -7.08 -5.62
N HIS A 100 8.49 -6.52 -5.10
CA HIS A 100 7.71 -7.15 -4.04
C HIS A 100 6.29 -7.56 -4.46
N GLY A 101 5.80 -7.08 -5.61
CA GLY A 101 4.45 -7.37 -6.10
C GLY A 101 3.34 -6.65 -5.31
N PHE A 102 3.69 -5.75 -4.39
CA PHE A 102 2.78 -4.85 -3.69
C PHE A 102 3.47 -3.50 -3.46
N GLY A 103 2.68 -2.45 -3.22
CA GLY A 103 3.21 -1.10 -3.08
C GLY A 103 2.09 -0.08 -2.87
N PRO A 104 2.41 1.21 -2.98
CA PRO A 104 1.43 2.28 -2.87
C PRO A 104 0.47 2.29 -4.05
N TRP A 105 -0.80 2.56 -3.74
CA TRP A 105 -1.89 2.71 -4.68
C TRP A 105 -2.29 4.18 -4.82
N ALA A 106 -2.44 4.66 -6.04
CA ALA A 106 -3.15 5.90 -6.34
C ALA A 106 -4.66 5.63 -6.21
N ILE A 107 -5.34 6.38 -5.36
CA ILE A 107 -6.80 6.30 -5.16
C ILE A 107 -7.46 7.26 -6.15
N ARG A 108 -8.42 6.78 -6.94
CA ARG A 108 -9.15 7.57 -7.92
C ARG A 108 -10.66 7.41 -7.78
N ASP A 109 -11.40 8.49 -8.01
CA ASP A 109 -12.87 8.45 -8.10
C ASP A 109 -13.29 7.72 -9.39
N LYS A 110 -14.17 6.73 -9.28
CA LYS A 110 -14.67 5.99 -10.46
C LYS A 110 -15.49 6.82 -11.44
N ARG A 111 -16.00 7.98 -11.02
CA ARG A 111 -16.88 8.81 -11.84
C ARG A 111 -16.14 9.67 -12.85
N ASP A 112 -14.99 10.20 -12.47
CA ASP A 112 -14.27 11.21 -13.22
C ASP A 112 -12.75 11.02 -13.28
N ASP A 113 -12.27 9.90 -12.71
CA ASP A 113 -10.84 9.53 -12.59
C ASP A 113 -9.99 10.54 -11.81
N SER A 114 -10.60 11.44 -11.05
CA SER A 114 -9.86 12.41 -10.24
C SER A 114 -9.01 11.70 -9.19
N PHE A 115 -7.78 12.19 -9.00
CA PHE A 115 -6.87 11.69 -7.98
C PHE A 115 -7.32 12.14 -6.59
N LEU A 116 -7.53 11.20 -5.69
CA LEU A 116 -8.08 11.44 -4.35
C LEU A 116 -7.06 11.28 -3.21
N GLY A 117 -5.93 10.64 -3.46
CA GLY A 117 -4.93 10.35 -2.44
C GLY A 117 -4.20 9.04 -2.68
N CYS A 118 -3.58 8.52 -1.62
CA CYS A 118 -2.86 7.25 -1.67
C CYS A 118 -3.25 6.30 -0.53
N ALA A 119 -3.22 5.00 -0.84
CA ALA A 119 -3.23 3.89 0.11
C ALA A 119 -1.90 3.14 -0.05
N GLU A 120 -1.09 3.12 0.99
CA GLU A 120 0.28 2.65 0.92
C GLU A 120 0.44 1.36 1.71
N LEU A 121 1.06 0.36 1.09
CA LEU A 121 1.56 -0.84 1.72
C LEU A 121 2.99 -1.06 1.22
N ARG A 122 3.96 -0.96 2.11
CA ARG A 122 5.39 -1.09 1.78
C ARG A 122 6.17 -1.69 2.94
N PHE A 123 7.37 -2.16 2.72
CA PHE A 123 8.25 -2.49 3.84
C PHE A 123 8.64 -1.22 4.60
N ALA A 124 8.60 -1.31 5.93
CA ALA A 124 8.86 -0.17 6.80
C ALA A 124 10.27 0.41 6.62
N GLY A 125 11.25 -0.45 6.33
CA GLY A 125 12.65 -0.04 6.29
C GLY A 125 13.16 0.33 7.69
N GLU A 126 14.35 0.88 7.74
CA GLU A 126 15.00 1.25 9.00
C GLU A 126 14.51 2.61 9.54
N GLY A 127 14.74 2.86 10.82
CA GLY A 127 14.56 4.16 11.46
C GLY A 127 13.20 4.43 12.08
N ILE A 128 12.33 3.41 12.21
CA ILE A 128 11.07 3.52 12.96
C ILE A 128 11.17 2.66 14.21
N GLU A 129 11.13 3.30 15.38
CA GLU A 129 11.15 2.58 16.65
C GLU A 129 9.87 1.76 16.84
N GLY A 130 10.03 0.49 17.14
CA GLY A 130 8.92 -0.43 17.40
C GLY A 130 8.41 -1.17 16.15
N ILE A 131 8.99 -0.94 14.97
CA ILE A 131 8.68 -1.65 13.72
C ILE A 131 9.97 -2.22 13.13
N ALA A 132 9.97 -3.51 12.79
CA ALA A 132 11.12 -4.12 12.12
C ALA A 132 11.15 -3.69 10.63
N ALA A 133 12.35 -3.61 10.04
CA ALA A 133 12.54 -3.13 8.68
C ALA A 133 11.82 -3.97 7.61
N ASP A 134 11.58 -5.25 7.90
CA ASP A 134 10.90 -6.23 7.05
C ASP A 134 9.40 -6.40 7.37
N GLU A 135 8.86 -5.62 8.32
CA GLU A 135 7.41 -5.55 8.52
C GLU A 135 6.76 -4.69 7.43
N VAL A 136 5.54 -5.03 7.04
CA VAL A 136 4.77 -4.19 6.11
C VAL A 136 4.15 -3.02 6.87
N GLU A 137 4.49 -1.82 6.44
CA GLU A 137 3.93 -0.56 6.92
C GLU A 137 2.71 -0.17 6.07
N ALA A 138 1.64 0.25 6.73
CA ALA A 138 0.47 0.85 6.11
C ALA A 138 0.46 2.36 6.32
N GLY A 139 0.21 3.09 5.23
CA GLY A 139 -0.01 4.53 5.22
C GLY A 139 -1.24 4.91 4.40
N TRP A 140 -1.85 6.03 4.70
CA TRP A 140 -2.97 6.56 3.92
C TRP A 140 -3.11 8.06 4.06
N TRP A 141 -3.55 8.68 2.99
CA TRP A 141 -3.99 10.07 3.01
C TRP A 141 -4.99 10.33 1.88
N VAL A 142 -5.81 11.35 2.06
CA VAL A 142 -6.85 11.78 1.12
C VAL A 142 -6.78 13.29 0.97
N THR A 143 -7.02 13.79 -0.24
CA THR A 143 -7.10 15.23 -0.55
C THR A 143 -8.06 15.94 0.40
N GLU A 144 -7.76 17.19 0.72
CA GLU A 144 -8.45 17.91 1.80
C GLU A 144 -9.95 18.01 1.57
N GLU A 145 -10.35 18.22 0.34
CA GLU A 145 -11.74 18.40 -0.09
C GLU A 145 -12.58 17.12 0.06
N ARG A 146 -11.93 15.96 0.09
CA ARG A 146 -12.60 14.66 0.11
C ARG A 146 -12.42 13.89 1.41
N ARG A 147 -11.91 14.58 2.47
CA ARG A 147 -11.76 13.99 3.80
C ARG A 147 -13.12 13.73 4.46
N ASN A 148 -13.11 12.80 5.42
CA ASN A 148 -14.28 12.36 6.19
C ASN A 148 -15.38 11.64 5.37
N GLU A 149 -15.14 11.33 4.09
CA GLU A 149 -16.06 10.56 3.24
C GLU A 149 -15.85 9.03 3.33
N GLY A 150 -14.92 8.56 4.17
CA GLY A 150 -14.60 7.14 4.32
C GLY A 150 -13.69 6.57 3.22
N ILE A 151 -13.16 7.41 2.33
CA ILE A 151 -12.32 7.03 1.18
C ILE A 151 -11.07 6.27 1.65
N ALA A 152 -10.35 6.77 2.65
CA ALA A 152 -9.15 6.10 3.15
C ALA A 152 -9.45 4.70 3.69
N THR A 153 -10.57 4.52 4.41
CA THR A 153 -10.97 3.21 4.93
C THR A 153 -11.29 2.25 3.80
N GLU A 154 -12.14 2.65 2.84
CA GLU A 154 -12.53 1.84 1.69
C GLU A 154 -11.32 1.44 0.82
N ALA A 155 -10.39 2.37 0.58
CA ALA A 155 -9.19 2.11 -0.19
C ALA A 155 -8.24 1.14 0.54
N MET A 156 -8.01 1.34 1.83
CA MET A 156 -7.14 0.47 2.61
C MET A 156 -7.74 -0.93 2.79
N GLU A 157 -9.06 -1.08 2.94
CA GLU A 157 -9.71 -2.39 2.94
C GLU A 157 -9.38 -3.17 1.67
N ALA A 158 -9.56 -2.56 0.51
CA ALA A 158 -9.25 -3.19 -0.77
C ALA A 158 -7.75 -3.52 -0.93
N ALA A 159 -6.86 -2.61 -0.52
CA ALA A 159 -5.42 -2.81 -0.61
C ALA A 159 -4.93 -3.93 0.33
N ILE A 160 -5.47 -4.02 1.55
CA ILE A 160 -5.15 -5.05 2.54
C ILE A 160 -5.65 -6.43 2.07
N ASP A 161 -6.87 -6.51 1.55
CA ASP A 161 -7.41 -7.75 0.98
C ASP A 161 -6.55 -8.25 -0.19
N ASP A 162 -6.15 -7.35 -1.11
CA ASP A 162 -5.26 -7.70 -2.22
C ASP A 162 -3.90 -8.21 -1.72
N LEU A 163 -3.26 -7.51 -0.78
CA LEU A 163 -1.99 -7.93 -0.19
C LEU A 163 -2.08 -9.36 0.38
N TRP A 164 -3.05 -9.59 1.25
CA TRP A 164 -3.19 -10.88 1.92
C TRP A 164 -3.68 -12.02 1.02
N SER A 165 -4.35 -11.69 -0.09
CA SER A 165 -4.72 -12.70 -1.09
C SER A 165 -3.52 -13.25 -1.87
N ARG A 166 -2.41 -12.51 -1.92
CA ARG A 166 -1.26 -12.79 -2.79
C ARG A 166 0.05 -13.03 -2.06
N THR A 167 0.11 -12.75 -0.77
CA THR A 167 1.35 -12.83 0.01
C THR A 167 1.15 -13.64 1.29
N ASP A 168 2.26 -14.04 1.89
CA ASP A 168 2.28 -14.72 3.19
C ASP A 168 2.51 -13.73 4.36
N VAL A 169 2.37 -12.43 4.13
CA VAL A 169 2.47 -11.39 5.17
C VAL A 169 1.45 -11.68 6.27
N GLN A 170 1.91 -11.74 7.53
CA GLN A 170 1.06 -12.07 8.68
C GLN A 170 0.63 -10.83 9.46
N THR A 171 1.38 -9.74 9.30
CA THR A 171 1.20 -8.54 10.13
C THR A 171 1.42 -7.30 9.29
N ILE A 172 0.53 -6.33 9.44
CA ILE A 172 0.65 -4.99 8.89
C ILE A 172 0.75 -4.04 10.08
N THR A 173 1.68 -3.09 10.01
CA THR A 173 1.88 -2.07 11.05
C THR A 173 1.56 -0.69 10.49
N ALA A 174 1.14 0.22 11.37
CA ALA A 174 1.02 1.64 11.06
C ALA A 174 1.58 2.45 12.23
N TYR A 175 2.22 3.56 11.97
CA TYR A 175 2.61 4.50 13.02
C TYR A 175 1.88 5.81 12.82
N ILE A 176 1.29 6.32 13.89
CA ILE A 176 0.42 7.48 13.85
C ILE A 176 0.86 8.46 14.95
N ASP A 177 1.02 9.73 14.59
CA ASP A 177 1.33 10.81 15.51
C ASP A 177 0.29 10.88 16.64
N GLU A 178 0.78 10.91 17.88
CA GLU A 178 -0.07 10.95 19.08
C GLU A 178 -0.78 12.29 19.25
N GLY A 179 -0.18 13.39 18.79
CA GLY A 179 -0.63 14.73 19.15
C GLY A 179 -1.76 15.26 18.29
N GLN A 180 -1.80 14.99 16.99
CA GLN A 180 -2.65 15.74 16.06
C GLN A 180 -3.35 14.90 14.98
N ASN A 181 -3.18 13.58 14.93
CA ASN A 181 -3.68 12.76 13.82
C ASN A 181 -4.88 11.88 14.21
N GLU A 182 -5.87 12.46 14.89
CA GLU A 182 -7.13 11.80 15.23
C GLU A 182 -7.86 11.20 14.00
N PRO A 183 -7.88 11.83 12.80
CA PRO A 183 -8.46 11.22 11.62
C PRO A 183 -7.82 9.86 11.27
N SER A 184 -6.49 9.75 11.29
CA SER A 184 -5.80 8.48 11.02
C SER A 184 -6.07 7.44 12.09
N ARG A 185 -6.16 7.82 13.37
CA ARG A 185 -6.56 6.88 14.45
C ARG A 185 -7.94 6.30 14.22
N ARG A 186 -8.90 7.11 13.74
CA ARG A 186 -10.25 6.61 13.39
C ARG A 186 -10.24 5.64 12.22
N VAL A 187 -9.41 5.88 11.21
CA VAL A 187 -9.23 4.94 10.09
C VAL A 187 -8.61 3.63 10.61
N ALA A 188 -7.53 3.70 11.38
CA ALA A 188 -6.89 2.53 11.98
C ALA A 188 -7.89 1.70 12.80
N ALA A 189 -8.69 2.34 13.64
CA ALA A 189 -9.71 1.67 14.45
C ALA A 189 -10.78 0.98 13.59
N LYS A 190 -11.26 1.63 12.52
CA LYS A 190 -12.23 1.03 11.59
C LYS A 190 -11.65 -0.18 10.86
N LEU A 191 -10.37 -0.12 10.49
CA LEU A 191 -9.66 -1.23 9.87
C LEU A 191 -9.34 -2.36 10.86
N GLY A 192 -9.48 -2.13 12.17
CA GLY A 192 -9.24 -3.13 13.20
C GLY A 192 -7.78 -3.19 13.68
N PHE A 193 -6.99 -2.17 13.40
CA PHE A 193 -5.66 -2.06 14.00
C PHE A 193 -5.76 -1.90 15.51
N ALA A 194 -4.94 -2.65 16.24
CA ALA A 194 -4.78 -2.54 17.69
C ALA A 194 -3.51 -1.77 18.05
N VAL A 195 -3.53 -1.03 19.14
CA VAL A 195 -2.32 -0.39 19.69
C VAL A 195 -1.30 -1.48 20.07
N ARG A 196 -0.08 -1.35 19.59
CA ARG A 196 1.05 -2.24 19.88
C ARG A 196 1.97 -1.64 20.96
N SER A 197 2.50 -0.44 20.70
CA SER A 197 3.44 0.22 21.59
C SER A 197 3.56 1.72 21.28
N PRO A 198 4.06 2.54 22.20
CA PRO A 198 4.67 3.80 21.82
C PRO A 198 5.90 3.54 20.95
N GLY A 199 6.29 4.52 20.14
CA GLY A 199 7.46 4.47 19.27
C GLY A 199 7.88 5.89 18.87
N ARG A 200 8.83 5.98 17.94
CA ARG A 200 9.28 7.25 17.36
C ARG A 200 9.36 7.12 15.86
N GLY A 201 8.93 8.15 15.17
CA GLY A 201 9.09 8.28 13.73
C GLY A 201 10.54 8.53 13.32
N ARG A 202 10.78 8.58 12.01
CA ARG A 202 12.13 8.73 11.43
C ARG A 202 12.83 10.04 11.84
N SER A 203 12.07 11.08 12.18
CA SER A 203 12.60 12.36 12.68
C SER A 203 12.62 12.45 14.22
N GLY A 204 12.32 11.34 14.92
CA GLY A 204 12.32 11.26 16.38
C GLY A 204 11.04 11.74 17.05
N GLU A 205 9.99 12.10 16.30
CA GLU A 205 8.69 12.51 16.78
C GLU A 205 7.96 11.37 17.51
N PRO A 206 7.21 11.66 18.59
CA PRO A 206 6.42 10.65 19.30
C PRO A 206 5.33 10.09 18.42
N MET A 207 5.26 8.76 18.33
CA MET A 207 4.29 8.02 17.54
C MET A 207 3.68 6.90 18.36
N THR A 208 2.49 6.46 17.98
CA THR A 208 1.93 5.18 18.44
C THR A 208 1.99 4.18 17.30
N VAL A 209 2.56 3.02 17.58
CA VAL A 209 2.60 1.87 16.65
C VAL A 209 1.32 1.08 16.81
N TYR A 210 0.66 0.84 15.70
CA TYR A 210 -0.54 0.02 15.57
C TYR A 210 -0.21 -1.24 14.78
N THR A 211 -0.94 -2.30 15.05
CA THR A 211 -0.75 -3.61 14.38
C THR A 211 -2.09 -4.20 13.98
N LEU A 212 -2.15 -4.73 12.77
CA LEU A 212 -3.24 -5.52 12.24
C LEU A 212 -2.71 -6.91 11.87
N ARG A 213 -3.30 -7.96 12.43
CA ARG A 213 -2.92 -9.35 12.14
C ARG A 213 -3.86 -9.94 11.09
N ARG A 214 -3.30 -10.77 10.20
CA ARG A 214 -4.08 -11.46 9.15
C ARG A 214 -5.23 -12.27 9.72
N ASP A 215 -5.01 -13.01 10.81
CA ASP A 215 -6.06 -13.82 11.44
C ASP A 215 -7.20 -12.96 12.01
N ASP A 216 -6.89 -11.76 12.53
CA ASP A 216 -7.90 -10.84 13.05
C ASP A 216 -8.73 -10.26 11.91
N TRP A 217 -8.10 -9.96 10.78
CA TRP A 217 -8.78 -9.48 9.58
C TRP A 217 -9.75 -10.52 9.02
N LEU A 218 -9.29 -11.75 8.83
CA LEU A 218 -10.11 -12.82 8.27
C LEU A 218 -11.34 -13.18 9.13
N ARG A 219 -11.30 -12.90 10.44
CA ARG A 219 -12.45 -13.07 11.33
C ARG A 219 -13.52 -12.00 11.19
N ARG A 220 -13.25 -10.90 10.48
CA ARG A 220 -14.21 -9.81 10.24
C ARG A 220 -15.10 -10.06 9.03
N LEU A 221 -14.68 -10.95 8.13
CA LEU A 221 -15.40 -11.36 6.92
C LEU A 221 -16.41 -12.47 7.22
#